data_c94caca6a13d2aae9cec45b19bd0e992
#
_entry.id   c94caca6a13d2aae9cec45b19bd0e992
#
_cell.length_a   1.000
_cell.length_b   1.000
_cell.length_c   1.000
_cell.angle_alpha   90.00
_cell.angle_beta   90.00
_cell.angle_gamma   90.00
#
_symmetry.space_group_name_H-M   'P 1'
#
loop_
_entity.id
_entity.type
_entity.pdbx_description
1 polymer ?
#
loop_
_entity_poly.entity_id
_entity_poly.type
_entity_poly.pdbx_seq_one_letter_code
_entity_poly.pdbx_strand_id
1 'polypeptide(L)'
;SDPKISPSVMTNIHKLLHSAFEQAVLWEYVPRNPFRKANVPKSFPSEIPMLTVDEIKTLIQNCENQMLSVAIHLAFASSLRKGEILALTWDDIDFQKGSVSVSKTLKRVRRDAVDVLNGKDILYQFPAVFDEGRTVTVLKRPKTKSSIRTVYLPEYVLYVLREWKQTLKLVKRNQPDLILRYSNGRPLSEEILPRLLEKQLLQLGLPVVSFHSLRHSSISYKLVLTGGNIKAVQGDSGHAQA
;
A
#
# COMPACT_ATOMS: atom_id res chain seq x y z
N SER A 1 -25.07 -25.77 -2.16
CA SER A 1 -24.83 -24.84 -3.28
C SER A 1 -23.35 -24.63 -3.43
N ASP A 2 -22.76 -25.04 -4.54
CA ASP A 2 -21.36 -24.81 -4.84
C ASP A 2 -21.02 -23.33 -4.70
N PRO A 3 -19.88 -22.98 -4.07
CA PRO A 3 -19.47 -21.60 -3.97
C PRO A 3 -19.21 -21.05 -5.37
N LYS A 4 -20.09 -20.18 -5.86
CA LYS A 4 -19.93 -19.57 -7.17
C LYS A 4 -18.64 -18.73 -7.19
N ILE A 5 -17.66 -19.18 -7.97
CA ILE A 5 -16.41 -18.45 -8.17
C ILE A 5 -16.73 -17.09 -8.81
N SER A 6 -16.22 -16.00 -8.24
CA SER A 6 -16.49 -14.66 -8.78
C SER A 6 -15.87 -14.47 -10.18
N PRO A 7 -16.48 -13.67 -11.08
CA PRO A 7 -15.93 -13.41 -12.41
C PRO A 7 -14.50 -12.87 -12.38
N SER A 8 -14.15 -12.10 -11.37
CA SER A 8 -12.78 -11.59 -11.17
C SER A 8 -11.78 -12.71 -10.89
N VAL A 9 -12.15 -13.68 -10.06
CA VAL A 9 -11.31 -14.86 -9.78
C VAL A 9 -11.16 -15.70 -11.03
N MET A 10 -12.24 -15.94 -11.78
CA MET A 10 -12.17 -16.67 -13.06
C MET A 10 -11.25 -15.98 -14.07
N THR A 11 -11.33 -14.66 -14.18
CA THR A 11 -10.42 -13.87 -15.03
C THR A 11 -8.95 -14.03 -14.60
N ASN A 12 -8.67 -14.04 -13.31
CA ASN A 12 -7.30 -14.22 -12.81
C ASN A 12 -6.78 -15.65 -13.05
N ILE A 13 -7.61 -16.66 -12.84
CA ILE A 13 -7.28 -18.05 -13.17
C ILE A 13 -6.98 -18.18 -14.66
N HIS A 14 -7.84 -17.62 -15.52
CA HIS A 14 -7.64 -17.65 -16.96
C HIS A 14 -6.30 -16.98 -17.35
N LYS A 15 -5.99 -15.79 -16.84
CA LYS A 15 -4.72 -15.10 -17.10
C LYS A 15 -3.52 -15.95 -16.70
N LEU A 16 -3.58 -16.60 -15.54
CA LEU A 16 -2.50 -17.47 -15.05
C LEU A 16 -2.31 -18.68 -15.98
N LEU A 17 -3.41 -19.41 -16.28
CA LEU A 17 -3.36 -20.58 -17.14
C LEU A 17 -2.95 -20.20 -18.56
N HIS A 18 -3.51 -19.13 -19.12
CA HIS A 18 -3.12 -18.63 -20.44
C HIS A 18 -1.61 -18.38 -20.52
N SER A 19 -1.05 -17.66 -19.53
CA SER A 19 0.39 -17.37 -19.49
C SER A 19 1.23 -18.64 -19.34
N ALA A 20 0.81 -19.58 -18.49
CA ALA A 20 1.52 -20.85 -18.30
C ALA A 20 1.51 -21.71 -19.59
N PHE A 21 0.38 -21.78 -20.29
CA PHE A 21 0.28 -22.53 -21.54
C PHE A 21 0.96 -21.84 -22.73
N GLU A 22 1.05 -20.49 -22.78
CA GLU A 22 1.92 -19.80 -23.74
C GLU A 22 3.38 -20.22 -23.54
N GLN A 23 3.84 -20.28 -22.28
CA GLN A 23 5.20 -20.73 -21.99
C GLN A 23 5.41 -22.22 -22.34
N ALA A 24 4.41 -23.07 -22.11
CA ALA A 24 4.47 -24.49 -22.48
C ALA A 24 4.52 -24.69 -24.00
N VAL A 25 3.87 -23.82 -24.80
CA VAL A 25 4.00 -23.82 -26.27
C VAL A 25 5.42 -23.40 -26.67
N LEU A 26 6.00 -22.35 -26.03
CA LEU A 26 7.39 -21.93 -26.30
C LEU A 26 8.41 -23.02 -25.96
N TRP A 27 8.13 -23.85 -24.96
CA TRP A 27 8.97 -25.01 -24.60
C TRP A 27 8.64 -26.30 -25.37
N GLU A 28 7.74 -26.22 -26.36
CA GLU A 28 7.30 -27.32 -27.19
C GLU A 28 6.63 -28.50 -26.43
N TYR A 29 6.18 -28.25 -25.17
CA TYR A 29 5.45 -29.26 -24.39
C TYR A 29 4.03 -29.50 -24.88
N VAL A 30 3.42 -28.48 -25.51
CA VAL A 30 2.09 -28.58 -26.14
C VAL A 30 2.08 -27.84 -27.47
N PRO A 31 1.34 -28.34 -28.48
CA PRO A 31 1.34 -27.75 -29.83
C PRO A 31 0.59 -26.41 -29.90
N ARG A 32 -0.32 -26.15 -28.97
CA ARG A 32 -1.12 -24.92 -28.91
C ARG A 32 -1.64 -24.65 -27.51
N ASN A 33 -1.89 -23.38 -27.22
CA ASN A 33 -2.50 -22.98 -25.97
C ASN A 33 -4.04 -23.14 -26.04
N PRO A 34 -4.66 -24.02 -25.23
CA PRO A 34 -6.10 -24.21 -25.22
C PRO A 34 -6.91 -23.04 -24.71
N PHE A 35 -6.26 -22.15 -23.91
CA PHE A 35 -6.91 -20.98 -23.30
C PHE A 35 -7.02 -19.77 -24.24
N ARG A 36 -6.42 -19.79 -25.43
CA ARG A 36 -6.55 -18.68 -26.41
C ARG A 36 -8.00 -18.42 -26.83
N LYS A 37 -8.83 -19.47 -26.87
CA LYS A 37 -10.24 -19.41 -27.28
C LYS A 37 -11.23 -19.59 -26.14
N ALA A 38 -10.76 -19.63 -24.90
CA ALA A 38 -11.64 -19.78 -23.75
C ALA A 38 -12.48 -18.53 -23.52
N ASN A 39 -13.79 -18.69 -23.42
CA ASN A 39 -14.71 -17.61 -23.04
C ASN A 39 -14.60 -17.35 -21.55
N VAL A 40 -14.08 -16.18 -21.19
CA VAL A 40 -14.02 -15.72 -19.80
C VAL A 40 -15.20 -14.81 -19.53
N PRO A 41 -15.96 -15.03 -18.44
CA PRO A 41 -17.03 -14.13 -18.07
C PRO A 41 -16.51 -12.68 -17.95
N LYS A 42 -17.20 -11.75 -18.58
CA LYS A 42 -16.87 -10.33 -18.43
C LYS A 42 -17.08 -9.93 -16.97
N SER A 43 -16.01 -9.51 -16.31
CA SER A 43 -16.15 -8.83 -15.02
C SER A 43 -16.47 -7.35 -15.32
N PHE A 44 -17.63 -6.92 -14.89
CA PHE A 44 -17.91 -5.49 -14.88
C PHE A 44 -17.04 -4.86 -13.79
N PRO A 45 -16.37 -3.73 -14.08
CA PRO A 45 -15.66 -2.99 -13.04
C PRO A 45 -16.66 -2.65 -11.94
N SER A 46 -16.46 -3.18 -10.73
CA SER A 46 -17.21 -2.65 -9.59
C SER A 46 -16.72 -1.22 -9.36
N GLU A 47 -17.66 -0.30 -9.18
CA GLU A 47 -17.30 1.05 -8.72
C GLU A 47 -16.51 0.92 -7.43
N ILE A 48 -15.29 1.43 -7.44
CA ILE A 48 -14.47 1.48 -6.23
C ILE A 48 -15.03 2.62 -5.39
N PRO A 49 -15.59 2.35 -4.20
CA PRO A 49 -16.12 3.41 -3.37
C PRO A 49 -15.00 4.39 -3.03
N MET A 50 -15.24 5.67 -3.24
CA MET A 50 -14.33 6.76 -2.95
C MET A 50 -15.02 7.75 -2.01
N LEU A 51 -14.24 8.33 -1.10
CA LEU A 51 -14.75 9.41 -0.26
C LEU A 51 -14.66 10.73 -1.01
N THR A 52 -15.68 11.54 -0.85
CA THR A 52 -15.68 12.95 -1.24
C THR A 52 -14.73 13.76 -0.35
N VAL A 53 -14.41 14.99 -0.75
CA VAL A 53 -13.54 15.88 0.03
C VAL A 53 -14.12 16.17 1.41
N ASP A 54 -15.44 16.34 1.51
CA ASP A 54 -16.09 16.67 2.79
C ASP A 54 -16.16 15.43 3.70
N GLU A 55 -16.36 14.23 3.15
CA GLU A 55 -16.26 12.99 3.91
C GLU A 55 -14.82 12.75 4.43
N ILE A 56 -13.80 13.09 3.64
CA ILE A 56 -12.40 13.00 4.08
C ILE A 56 -12.11 14.02 5.19
N LYS A 57 -12.61 15.25 5.07
CA LYS A 57 -12.51 16.24 6.16
C LYS A 57 -13.17 15.74 7.44
N THR A 58 -14.40 15.21 7.33
CA THR A 58 -15.12 14.61 8.45
C THR A 58 -14.33 13.47 9.09
N LEU A 59 -13.77 12.59 8.27
CA LEU A 59 -12.92 11.48 8.74
C LEU A 59 -11.70 12.00 9.51
N ILE A 60 -10.97 12.97 8.97
CA ILE A 60 -9.77 13.53 9.59
C ILE A 60 -10.09 14.25 10.90
N GLN A 61 -11.13 15.09 10.90
CA GLN A 61 -11.50 15.91 12.07
C GLN A 61 -12.00 15.09 13.25
N ASN A 62 -12.60 13.92 12.99
CA ASN A 62 -13.17 13.05 14.01
C ASN A 62 -12.33 11.79 14.27
N CYS A 63 -11.09 11.70 13.76
CA CYS A 63 -10.21 10.57 13.98
C CYS A 63 -9.45 10.71 15.30
N GLU A 64 -9.95 10.11 16.37
CA GLU A 64 -9.31 10.15 17.70
C GLU A 64 -8.03 9.30 17.77
N ASN A 65 -7.92 8.27 16.96
CA ASN A 65 -6.74 7.42 16.93
C ASN A 65 -5.60 8.11 16.16
N GLN A 66 -4.61 8.64 16.89
CA GLN A 66 -3.49 9.39 16.31
C GLN A 66 -2.71 8.60 15.25
N MET A 67 -2.47 7.30 15.47
CA MET A 67 -1.76 6.45 14.50
C MET A 67 -2.56 6.31 13.20
N LEU A 68 -3.87 6.12 13.29
CA LEU A 68 -4.75 6.08 12.13
C LEU A 68 -4.81 7.45 11.43
N SER A 69 -4.91 8.53 12.19
CA SER A 69 -4.89 9.91 11.67
C SER A 69 -3.63 10.16 10.83
N VAL A 70 -2.45 9.84 11.35
CA VAL A 70 -1.18 9.94 10.60
C VAL A 70 -1.23 9.12 9.31
N ALA A 71 -1.73 7.88 9.38
CA ALA A 71 -1.84 7.01 8.20
C ALA A 71 -2.79 7.59 7.13
N ILE A 72 -3.93 8.17 7.53
CA ILE A 72 -4.89 8.83 6.64
C ILE A 72 -4.26 10.06 5.98
N HIS A 73 -3.58 10.91 6.76
CA HIS A 73 -2.91 12.09 6.23
C HIS A 73 -1.85 11.71 5.18
N LEU A 74 -1.01 10.70 5.47
CA LEU A 74 -0.02 10.21 4.51
C LEU A 74 -0.66 9.59 3.27
N ALA A 75 -1.74 8.80 3.42
CA ALA A 75 -2.45 8.21 2.30
C ALA A 75 -3.05 9.26 1.37
N PHE A 76 -3.72 10.27 1.93
CA PHE A 76 -4.41 11.29 1.18
C PHE A 76 -3.48 12.38 0.65
N ALA A 77 -2.64 13.00 1.49
CA ALA A 77 -1.77 14.08 1.06
C ALA A 77 -0.69 13.63 0.06
N SER A 78 -0.12 12.43 0.26
CA SER A 78 1.03 11.94 -0.51
C SER A 78 0.68 10.83 -1.49
N SER A 79 -0.59 10.45 -1.61
CA SER A 79 -1.05 9.35 -2.47
C SER A 79 -0.25 8.05 -2.27
N LEU A 80 0.19 7.75 -1.05
CA LEU A 80 1.01 6.58 -0.74
C LEU A 80 0.19 5.29 -0.71
N ARG A 81 0.82 4.18 -1.13
CA ARG A 81 0.25 2.84 -0.94
C ARG A 81 0.37 2.42 0.53
N LYS A 82 -0.56 1.61 1.03
CA LYS A 82 -0.52 1.09 2.41
C LYS A 82 0.86 0.52 2.80
N GLY A 83 1.46 -0.30 1.94
CA GLY A 83 2.78 -0.88 2.21
C GLY A 83 3.93 0.14 2.20
N GLU A 84 3.80 1.25 1.48
CA GLU A 84 4.73 2.39 1.52
C GLU A 84 4.58 3.15 2.83
N ILE A 85 3.34 3.46 3.25
CA ILE A 85 3.04 4.13 4.54
C ILE A 85 3.62 3.35 5.72
N LEU A 86 3.40 2.02 5.75
CA LEU A 86 3.92 1.16 6.81
C LEU A 86 5.44 1.04 6.81
N ALA A 87 6.10 1.31 5.67
CA ALA A 87 7.55 1.23 5.52
C ALA A 87 8.29 2.52 5.84
N LEU A 88 7.58 3.64 5.98
CA LEU A 88 8.22 4.93 6.25
C LEU A 88 8.93 4.93 7.60
N THR A 89 10.15 5.42 7.58
CA THR A 89 10.98 5.70 8.76
C THR A 89 11.11 7.23 8.94
N TRP A 90 11.51 7.67 10.12
CA TRP A 90 11.77 9.09 10.36
C TRP A 90 12.88 9.66 9.49
N ASP A 91 13.83 8.84 9.05
CA ASP A 91 14.91 9.22 8.12
C ASP A 91 14.39 9.49 6.69
N ASP A 92 13.17 9.05 6.36
CA ASP A 92 12.56 9.34 5.06
C ASP A 92 11.90 10.72 5.01
N ILE A 93 11.74 11.40 6.16
CA ILE A 93 11.09 12.71 6.26
C ILE A 93 12.13 13.81 6.35
N ASP A 94 12.16 14.69 5.38
CA ASP A 94 12.92 15.95 5.43
C ASP A 94 11.98 17.07 5.90
N PHE A 95 12.03 17.37 7.19
CA PHE A 95 11.20 18.42 7.80
C PHE A 95 11.58 19.83 7.35
N GLN A 96 12.80 20.05 6.86
CA GLN A 96 13.25 21.35 6.36
C GLN A 96 12.74 21.60 4.94
N LYS A 97 12.82 20.59 4.09
CA LYS A 97 12.31 20.65 2.70
C LYS A 97 10.81 20.37 2.61
N GLY A 98 10.19 19.89 3.70
CA GLY A 98 8.79 19.48 3.66
C GLY A 98 8.54 18.31 2.73
N SER A 99 9.39 17.29 2.73
CA SER A 99 9.27 16.19 1.77
C SER A 99 9.43 14.81 2.40
N VAL A 100 8.89 13.79 1.74
CA VAL A 100 9.04 12.38 2.08
C VAL A 100 9.66 11.60 0.93
N SER A 101 10.69 10.80 1.23
CA SER A 101 11.32 9.88 0.29
C SER A 101 10.63 8.52 0.32
N VAL A 102 10.00 8.12 -0.78
CA VAL A 102 9.31 6.84 -0.90
C VAL A 102 10.21 5.87 -1.66
N SER A 103 10.91 5.02 -0.94
CA SER A 103 11.90 4.09 -1.51
C SER A 103 11.78 2.66 -0.99
N LYS A 104 10.78 2.40 -0.13
CA LYS A 104 10.62 1.13 0.58
C LYS A 104 9.16 0.70 0.64
N THR A 105 8.94 -0.59 0.84
CA THR A 105 7.63 -1.15 1.16
C THR A 105 7.77 -2.19 2.27
N LEU A 106 6.83 -2.18 3.21
CA LEU A 106 6.73 -3.21 4.24
C LEU A 106 5.89 -4.37 3.70
N LYS A 107 6.39 -5.59 3.86
CA LYS A 107 5.71 -6.81 3.42
C LYS A 107 5.92 -7.94 4.41
N ARG A 108 4.91 -8.77 4.55
CA ARG A 108 5.00 -10.07 5.19
C ARG A 108 5.28 -11.12 4.12
N VAL A 109 6.38 -11.85 4.24
CA VAL A 109 6.84 -12.83 3.25
C VAL A 109 7.10 -14.18 3.93
N ARG A 110 7.09 -15.26 3.17
CA ARG A 110 7.46 -16.59 3.67
C ARG A 110 8.96 -16.63 3.95
N ARG A 111 9.37 -17.31 5.03
CA ARG A 111 10.80 -17.46 5.38
C ARG A 111 11.54 -18.22 4.30
N ASP A 112 11.02 -19.35 3.85
CA ASP A 112 11.61 -20.15 2.79
C ASP A 112 11.85 -19.36 1.48
N ALA A 113 10.95 -18.43 1.15
CA ALA A 113 11.13 -17.56 -0.01
C ALA A 113 12.28 -16.55 0.19
N VAL A 114 12.53 -16.10 1.43
CA VAL A 114 13.68 -15.24 1.75
C VAL A 114 14.98 -16.01 1.57
N ASP A 115 15.01 -17.24 2.06
CA ASP A 115 16.21 -18.11 1.99
C ASP A 115 16.53 -18.49 0.54
N VAL A 116 15.52 -18.95 -0.23
CA VAL A 116 15.67 -19.31 -1.65
C VAL A 116 16.15 -18.14 -2.51
N LEU A 117 15.69 -16.92 -2.21
CA LEU A 117 16.07 -15.71 -2.95
C LEU A 117 17.31 -15.00 -2.38
N ASN A 118 18.00 -15.61 -1.41
CA ASN A 118 19.16 -15.03 -0.71
C ASN A 118 18.93 -13.58 -0.27
N GLY A 119 17.72 -13.29 0.24
CA GLY A 119 17.35 -11.96 0.70
C GLY A 119 17.29 -10.89 -0.40
N LYS A 120 17.21 -11.25 -1.67
CA LYS A 120 17.17 -10.30 -2.80
C LYS A 120 16.12 -9.22 -2.56
N ASP A 121 16.54 -7.95 -2.73
CA ASP A 121 15.72 -6.74 -2.54
C ASP A 121 15.26 -6.49 -1.08
N ILE A 122 15.69 -7.29 -0.10
CA ILE A 122 15.39 -7.06 1.32
C ILE A 122 16.41 -6.06 1.87
N LEU A 123 15.89 -4.97 2.45
CA LEU A 123 16.68 -3.92 3.10
C LEU A 123 16.85 -4.20 4.59
N TYR A 124 15.81 -4.76 5.21
CA TYR A 124 15.82 -5.13 6.62
C TYR A 124 14.78 -6.23 6.89
N GLN A 125 15.14 -7.19 7.73
CA GLN A 125 14.23 -8.22 8.21
C GLN A 125 13.99 -8.01 9.70
N PHE A 126 12.73 -7.78 10.06
CA PHE A 126 12.35 -7.64 11.47
C PHE A 126 12.39 -9.00 12.18
N PRO A 127 12.81 -9.01 13.46
CA PRO A 127 12.73 -10.22 14.26
C PRO A 127 11.34 -10.82 14.25
N ALA A 128 11.25 -12.13 14.09
CA ALA A 128 9.98 -12.83 14.11
C ALA A 128 9.29 -12.69 15.48
N VAL A 129 7.96 -12.70 15.47
CA VAL A 129 7.16 -12.70 16.72
C VAL A 129 7.20 -14.07 17.37
N PHE A 130 7.21 -15.11 16.54
CA PHE A 130 7.30 -16.51 16.95
C PHE A 130 8.41 -17.20 16.16
N ASP A 131 9.27 -17.96 16.83
CA ASP A 131 10.42 -18.62 16.17
C ASP A 131 9.96 -19.67 15.14
N GLU A 132 8.84 -20.33 15.35
CA GLU A 132 8.25 -21.31 14.44
C GLU A 132 7.38 -20.69 13.32
N GLY A 133 7.28 -19.36 13.27
CA GLY A 133 6.44 -18.66 12.30
C GLY A 133 6.92 -18.88 10.86
N ARG A 134 6.01 -19.31 9.96
CA ARG A 134 6.31 -19.51 8.53
C ARG A 134 6.58 -18.22 7.75
N THR A 135 6.35 -17.07 8.36
CA THR A 135 6.48 -15.76 7.70
C THR A 135 7.28 -14.78 8.53
N VAL A 136 7.93 -13.85 7.85
CA VAL A 136 8.67 -12.73 8.48
C VAL A 136 8.22 -11.41 7.84
N THR A 137 8.35 -10.34 8.61
CA THR A 137 8.10 -8.98 8.11
C THR A 137 9.42 -8.37 7.64
N VAL A 138 9.42 -7.83 6.43
CA VAL A 138 10.61 -7.25 5.80
C VAL A 138 10.33 -5.86 5.23
N LEU A 139 11.34 -5.00 5.28
CA LEU A 139 11.43 -3.83 4.42
C LEU A 139 12.10 -4.27 3.12
N LYS A 140 11.48 -4.01 2.01
CA LYS A 140 12.06 -4.32 0.69
C LYS A 140 12.01 -3.15 -0.27
N ARG A 141 12.91 -3.19 -1.24
CA ARG A 141 12.91 -2.26 -2.36
C ARG A 141 11.66 -2.45 -3.21
N PRO A 142 11.11 -1.37 -3.82
CA PRO A 142 10.04 -1.49 -4.80
C PRO A 142 10.49 -2.31 -6.00
N LYS A 143 9.54 -2.99 -6.66
CA LYS A 143 9.84 -3.78 -7.86
C LYS A 143 10.29 -2.94 -9.06
N THR A 144 9.92 -1.67 -9.13
CA THR A 144 10.22 -0.78 -10.26
C THR A 144 10.90 0.50 -9.77
N LYS A 145 11.83 1.03 -10.58
CA LYS A 145 12.49 2.31 -10.30
C LYS A 145 11.49 3.49 -10.22
N SER A 146 10.42 3.45 -11.01
CA SER A 146 9.36 4.46 -11.00
C SER A 146 8.58 4.55 -9.69
N SER A 147 8.69 3.53 -8.83
CA SER A 147 8.11 3.55 -7.48
C SER A 147 8.95 4.34 -6.47
N ILE A 148 10.22 4.64 -6.79
CA ILE A 148 11.09 5.47 -5.96
C ILE A 148 10.86 6.92 -6.35
N ARG A 149 10.42 7.72 -5.37
CA ARG A 149 10.05 9.11 -5.60
C ARG A 149 10.14 9.94 -4.33
N THR A 150 10.26 11.25 -4.49
CA THR A 150 10.09 12.23 -3.41
C THR A 150 8.74 12.90 -3.59
N VAL A 151 7.98 13.03 -2.51
CA VAL A 151 6.68 13.70 -2.49
C VAL A 151 6.74 14.84 -1.48
N TYR A 152 6.25 16.02 -1.86
CA TYR A 152 6.18 17.16 -0.97
C TYR A 152 4.93 17.07 -0.10
N LEU A 153 5.11 17.36 1.18
CA LEU A 153 4.06 17.31 2.19
C LEU A 153 3.56 18.72 2.49
N PRO A 154 2.25 18.94 2.56
CA PRO A 154 1.70 20.18 3.10
C PRO A 154 2.12 20.40 4.56
N GLU A 155 2.28 21.66 4.98
CA GLU A 155 2.75 21.99 6.33
C GLU A 155 1.89 21.37 7.44
N TYR A 156 0.58 21.29 7.25
CA TYR A 156 -0.29 20.65 8.24
C TYR A 156 0.02 19.16 8.46
N VAL A 157 0.51 18.44 7.41
CA VAL A 157 0.93 17.03 7.54
C VAL A 157 2.24 16.95 8.33
N LEU A 158 3.17 17.86 8.07
CA LEU A 158 4.42 17.95 8.82
C LEU A 158 4.16 18.24 10.30
N TYR A 159 3.18 19.11 10.59
CA TYR A 159 2.73 19.37 11.96
C TYR A 159 2.22 18.07 12.62
N VAL A 160 1.30 17.36 11.98
CA VAL A 160 0.78 16.08 12.49
C VAL A 160 1.90 15.06 12.74
N LEU A 161 2.90 15.01 11.84
CA LEU A 161 4.05 14.13 12.00
C LEU A 161 4.95 14.52 13.18
N ARG A 162 5.16 15.83 13.40
CA ARG A 162 5.94 16.34 14.57
C ARG A 162 5.25 15.96 15.88
N GLU A 163 3.94 16.23 15.98
CA GLU A 163 3.14 15.85 17.16
C GLU A 163 3.19 14.34 17.41
N TRP A 164 2.99 13.55 16.36
CA TRP A 164 3.06 12.09 16.48
C TRP A 164 4.45 11.61 16.95
N LYS A 165 5.53 12.22 16.43
CA LYS A 165 6.90 11.87 16.83
C LYS A 165 7.14 12.05 18.31
N GLN A 166 6.55 13.09 18.92
CA GLN A 166 6.70 13.37 20.37
C GLN A 166 6.02 12.30 21.25
N THR A 167 4.98 11.63 20.74
CA THR A 167 4.28 10.57 21.49
C THR A 167 5.01 9.23 21.49
N LEU A 168 5.98 9.05 20.59
CA LEU A 168 6.67 7.80 20.40
C LEU A 168 7.87 7.64 21.32
N LYS A 169 8.02 6.47 21.94
CA LYS A 169 9.23 6.12 22.69
C LYS A 169 10.40 5.84 21.75
N LEU A 170 11.61 6.10 22.20
CA LEU A 170 12.83 5.78 21.46
C LEU A 170 12.92 4.29 21.13
N VAL A 171 13.37 3.98 19.93
CA VAL A 171 13.59 2.61 19.44
C VAL A 171 15.06 2.21 19.67
N LYS A 172 15.31 0.91 19.77
CA LYS A 172 16.67 0.36 19.87
C LYS A 172 17.51 0.76 18.64
N ARG A 173 18.77 1.14 18.85
CA ARG A 173 19.68 1.68 17.81
C ARG A 173 19.83 0.85 16.53
N ASN A 174 19.55 -0.45 16.56
CA ASN A 174 19.84 -1.38 15.47
C ASN A 174 18.63 -1.80 14.64
N GLN A 175 17.54 -1.03 14.67
CA GLN A 175 16.37 -1.33 13.82
C GLN A 175 15.81 -0.04 13.20
N PRO A 176 15.16 -0.14 12.02
CA PRO A 176 14.52 1.00 11.38
C PRO A 176 13.49 1.65 12.29
N ASP A 177 13.57 2.97 12.48
CA ASP A 177 12.61 3.72 13.31
C ASP A 177 11.37 4.08 12.48
N LEU A 178 10.45 3.13 12.39
CA LEU A 178 9.22 3.27 11.63
C LEU A 178 8.32 4.38 12.22
N ILE A 179 7.71 5.18 11.35
CA ILE A 179 6.73 6.20 11.74
C ILE A 179 5.50 5.54 12.37
N LEU A 180 4.99 4.46 11.77
CA LEU A 180 3.86 3.70 12.26
C LEU A 180 4.34 2.33 12.78
N ARG A 181 4.28 2.17 14.09
CA ARG A 181 4.79 0.98 14.78
C ARG A 181 4.08 0.74 16.11
N TYR A 182 4.21 -0.44 16.65
CA TYR A 182 3.84 -0.70 18.03
C TYR A 182 4.76 -0.01 19.03
N SER A 183 4.33 0.16 20.27
CA SER A 183 5.11 0.79 21.35
C SER A 183 6.45 0.09 21.64
N ASN A 184 6.56 -1.20 21.32
CA ASN A 184 7.78 -2.00 21.44
C ASN A 184 8.72 -1.86 20.22
N GLY A 185 8.42 -0.98 19.26
CA GLY A 185 9.20 -0.73 18.06
C GLY A 185 8.96 -1.69 16.90
N ARG A 186 8.11 -2.73 17.08
CA ARG A 186 7.79 -3.67 16.00
C ARG A 186 6.91 -3.04 14.91
N PRO A 187 7.06 -3.47 13.65
CA PRO A 187 6.19 -3.03 12.58
C PRO A 187 4.74 -3.45 12.83
N LEU A 188 3.79 -2.63 12.42
CA LEU A 188 2.38 -2.98 12.45
C LEU A 188 2.08 -4.14 11.51
N SER A 189 1.10 -4.98 11.88
CA SER A 189 0.57 -5.95 10.95
C SER A 189 -0.18 -5.24 9.81
N GLU A 190 -0.18 -5.85 8.61
CA GLU A 190 -0.82 -5.25 7.43
C GLU A 190 -2.34 -5.05 7.59
N GLU A 191 -2.96 -5.70 8.57
CA GLU A 191 -4.42 -5.69 8.80
C GLU A 191 -4.86 -4.63 9.82
N ILE A 192 -3.95 -4.10 10.64
CA ILE A 192 -4.29 -3.15 11.72
C ILE A 192 -4.91 -1.88 11.16
N LEU A 193 -4.23 -1.23 10.22
CA LEU A 193 -4.72 0.03 9.64
C LEU A 193 -6.06 -0.13 8.90
N PRO A 194 -6.26 -1.17 8.06
CA PRO A 194 -7.58 -1.42 7.46
C PRO A 194 -8.70 -1.59 8.47
N ARG A 195 -8.48 -2.37 9.53
CA ARG A 195 -9.50 -2.59 10.60
C ARG A 195 -9.83 -1.32 11.37
N LEU A 196 -8.81 -0.50 11.69
CA LEU A 196 -9.02 0.78 12.35
C LEU A 196 -9.78 1.76 11.45
N LEU A 197 -9.44 1.81 10.16
CA LEU A 197 -10.13 2.66 9.18
C LEU A 197 -11.60 2.25 9.03
N GLU A 198 -11.86 0.97 8.83
CA GLU A 198 -13.23 0.43 8.72
C GLU A 198 -14.07 0.78 9.95
N LYS A 199 -13.53 0.52 11.16
CA LYS A 199 -14.21 0.87 12.41
C LYS A 199 -14.53 2.36 12.49
N GLN A 200 -13.58 3.22 12.14
CA GLN A 200 -13.76 4.68 12.17
C GLN A 200 -14.83 5.15 11.17
N LEU A 201 -14.81 4.60 9.94
CA LEU A 201 -15.79 4.92 8.91
C LEU A 201 -17.20 4.51 9.32
N LEU A 202 -17.37 3.31 9.88
CA LEU A 202 -18.65 2.82 10.39
C LEU A 202 -19.17 3.69 11.54
N GLN A 203 -18.30 4.12 12.45
CA GLN A 203 -18.67 5.02 13.56
C GLN A 203 -19.16 6.39 13.08
N LEU A 204 -18.64 6.87 11.96
CA LEU A 204 -19.01 8.16 11.37
C LEU A 204 -20.17 8.06 10.36
N GLY A 205 -20.68 6.86 10.09
CA GLY A 205 -21.69 6.65 9.06
C GLY A 205 -21.21 6.92 7.64
N LEU A 206 -19.88 6.87 7.42
CA LEU A 206 -19.26 7.09 6.13
C LEU A 206 -19.17 5.79 5.30
N PRO A 207 -19.09 5.88 3.95
CA PRO A 207 -18.85 4.71 3.12
C PRO A 207 -17.57 3.97 3.51
N VAL A 208 -17.65 2.64 3.63
CA VAL A 208 -16.48 1.83 3.95
C VAL A 208 -15.55 1.74 2.75
N VAL A 209 -14.37 2.34 2.88
CA VAL A 209 -13.34 2.39 1.84
C VAL A 209 -12.03 1.79 2.34
N SER A 210 -11.18 1.38 1.40
CA SER A 210 -9.82 0.91 1.71
C SER A 210 -8.79 2.04 1.69
N PHE A 211 -7.58 1.82 2.22
CA PHE A 211 -6.45 2.74 2.02
C PHE A 211 -6.12 2.95 0.54
N HIS A 212 -6.40 1.96 -0.30
CA HIS A 212 -6.23 2.11 -1.75
C HIS A 212 -7.26 3.08 -2.34
N SER A 213 -8.49 3.03 -1.86
CA SER A 213 -9.55 4.00 -2.24
C SER A 213 -9.20 5.42 -1.77
N LEU A 214 -8.65 5.61 -0.56
CA LEU A 214 -8.16 6.93 -0.10
C LEU A 214 -7.09 7.50 -1.03
N ARG A 215 -6.18 6.65 -1.51
CA ARG A 215 -5.19 7.04 -2.52
C ARG A 215 -5.87 7.43 -3.85
N HIS A 216 -6.89 6.70 -4.31
CA HIS A 216 -7.66 7.06 -5.50
C HIS A 216 -8.38 8.39 -5.33
N SER A 217 -9.04 8.62 -4.19
CA SER A 217 -9.65 9.91 -3.85
C SER A 217 -8.63 11.05 -3.90
N SER A 218 -7.42 10.83 -3.36
CA SER A 218 -6.30 11.79 -3.43
C SER A 218 -5.91 12.13 -4.87
N ILE A 219 -5.74 11.12 -5.71
CA ILE A 219 -5.33 11.29 -7.10
C ILE A 219 -6.41 12.05 -7.88
N SER A 220 -7.67 11.66 -7.72
CA SER A 220 -8.81 12.34 -8.35
C SER A 220 -8.91 13.81 -7.92
N TYR A 221 -8.73 14.09 -6.62
CA TYR A 221 -8.74 15.45 -6.09
C TYR A 221 -7.59 16.28 -6.65
N LYS A 222 -6.37 15.75 -6.68
CA LYS A 222 -5.21 16.43 -7.26
C LYS A 222 -5.38 16.70 -8.77
N LEU A 223 -6.02 15.78 -9.51
CA LEU A 223 -6.35 16.00 -10.91
C LEU A 223 -7.29 17.19 -11.10
N VAL A 224 -8.33 17.29 -10.27
CA VAL A 224 -9.23 18.45 -10.29
C VAL A 224 -8.47 19.75 -9.98
N LEU A 225 -7.64 19.76 -8.93
CA LEU A 225 -6.85 20.94 -8.54
C LEU A 225 -5.85 21.39 -9.61
N THR A 226 -5.30 20.45 -10.39
CA THR A 226 -4.30 20.74 -11.44
C THR A 226 -4.94 20.95 -12.82
N GLY A 227 -6.27 21.10 -12.89
CA GLY A 227 -6.98 21.27 -14.18
C GLY A 227 -6.79 20.10 -15.14
N GLY A 228 -6.62 18.86 -14.62
CA GLY A 228 -6.43 17.66 -15.43
C GLY A 228 -4.97 17.36 -15.81
N ASN A 229 -3.99 18.02 -15.20
CA ASN A 229 -2.57 17.76 -15.49
C ASN A 229 -2.12 16.40 -14.95
N ILE A 230 -2.31 15.37 -15.78
CA ILE A 230 -1.98 13.97 -15.45
C ILE A 230 -0.50 13.79 -15.09
N LYS A 231 0.42 14.48 -15.80
CA LYS A 231 1.87 14.35 -15.54
C LYS A 231 2.26 14.83 -14.15
N ALA A 232 1.70 15.95 -13.70
CA ALA A 232 1.95 16.46 -12.34
C ALA A 232 1.49 15.47 -11.27
N VAL A 233 0.31 14.87 -11.44
CA VAL A 233 -0.24 13.90 -10.48
C VAL A 233 0.46 12.53 -10.54
N GLN A 234 0.94 12.12 -11.71
CA GLN A 234 1.72 10.87 -11.86
C GLN A 234 3.04 10.92 -11.09
N GLY A 235 3.74 12.05 -11.09
CA GLY A 235 4.97 12.23 -10.31
C GLY A 235 4.75 11.93 -8.83
N ASP A 236 3.69 12.48 -8.24
CA ASP A 236 3.34 12.26 -6.83
C ASP A 236 2.88 10.83 -6.54
N SER A 237 2.13 10.23 -7.46
CA SER A 237 1.50 8.95 -7.22
C SER A 237 2.39 7.75 -7.57
N GLY A 238 3.46 7.91 -8.36
CA GLY A 238 4.34 6.82 -8.78
C GLY A 238 3.63 5.77 -9.64
N HIS A 239 2.68 6.18 -10.49
CA HIS A 239 2.15 5.31 -11.52
C HIS A 239 3.17 5.26 -12.68
N ALA A 240 3.60 4.05 -13.06
CA ALA A 240 4.27 3.87 -14.33
C ALA A 240 3.31 4.28 -15.44
N GLN A 241 3.84 4.88 -16.51
CA GLN A 241 3.06 5.28 -17.69
C GLN A 241 2.10 4.14 -18.10
N ALA A 242 0.85 4.51 -18.35
CA ALA A 242 -0.08 3.67 -19.07
C ALA A 242 0.31 3.65 -20.54
#